data_d2954c347e489a29ca2bd25ea33ce8c8
#
_entry.id   d2954c347e489a29ca2bd25ea33ce8c8
#
_cell.length_a   1.000
_cell.length_b   1.000
_cell.length_c   1.000
_cell.angle_alpha   90.00
_cell.angle_beta   90.00
_cell.angle_gamma   90.00
#
_symmetry.space_group_name_H-M   'P 1'
#
loop_
_entity.id
_entity.type
_entity.pdbx_description
1 polymer ?
#
loop_
_entity_poly.entity_id
_entity_poly.type
_entity_poly.pdbx_seq_one_letter_code
_entity_poly.pdbx_strand_id
1 'polypeptide(L)'
;EILRCLVGSEMCIRDSSGTSWGEIRTILPYLLVGFVLAVILIPALNALALGDELAAGLGVNVQLVRALAALGGVLLCAATTALAGPIGFVGLMVPHFVRLTLGADLKTVIPLSALYGAALLVLADVLGRVLGSPGELEVGIVTAVLGAPVFILVAKKAKVRSL
;
A
#
# COMPACT_ATOMS: atom_id res chain seq x y z
N GLU A 1 12.46 7.72 -37.68
CA GLU A 1 11.53 8.15 -36.57
C GLU A 1 10.81 6.98 -35.92
N ILE A 2 10.34 5.97 -36.68
CA ILE A 2 9.66 4.77 -36.16
C ILE A 2 10.59 3.91 -35.29
N LEU A 3 11.87 3.81 -35.63
CA LEU A 3 12.89 3.11 -34.83
C LEU A 3 13.23 3.83 -33.52
N ARG A 4 13.12 5.16 -33.46
CA ARG A 4 13.23 5.93 -32.22
C ARG A 4 12.02 5.72 -31.29
N CYS A 5 10.85 5.49 -31.86
CA CYS A 5 9.65 5.14 -31.09
C CYS A 5 9.72 3.71 -30.51
N LEU A 6 10.42 2.79 -31.15
CA LEU A 6 10.60 1.41 -30.68
C LEU A 6 11.75 1.28 -29.66
N VAL A 7 12.75 2.15 -29.74
CA VAL A 7 13.84 2.25 -28.74
C VAL A 7 13.39 3.12 -27.54
N GLY A 8 12.36 3.95 -27.71
CA GLY A 8 11.69 4.70 -26.65
C GLY A 8 10.72 3.90 -25.81
N SER A 9 10.71 2.56 -25.91
CA SER A 9 9.96 1.67 -25.02
C SER A 9 10.57 1.54 -23.60
N GLU A 10 11.57 2.32 -23.26
CA GLU A 10 11.92 2.63 -21.87
C GLU A 10 10.78 3.36 -21.13
N MET A 11 9.69 3.60 -21.85
CA MET A 11 8.60 4.46 -21.43
C MET A 11 7.51 3.76 -20.65
N CYS A 12 7.62 2.48 -20.37
CA CYS A 12 6.51 1.76 -19.71
C CYS A 12 6.78 1.31 -18.27
N ILE A 13 8.02 1.47 -17.80
CA ILE A 13 8.33 1.24 -16.38
C ILE A 13 8.68 2.62 -15.82
N ARG A 14 7.64 3.31 -15.34
CA ARG A 14 7.80 4.57 -14.61
C ARG A 14 8.52 4.25 -13.32
N ASP A 15 9.81 4.43 -13.37
CA ASP A 15 10.69 4.32 -12.22
C ASP A 15 10.46 5.53 -11.31
N SER A 16 10.45 5.32 -10.00
CA SER A 16 10.29 6.39 -8.99
C SER A 16 11.37 7.48 -9.10
N SER A 17 12.45 7.22 -9.83
CA SER A 17 13.54 8.18 -10.08
C SER A 17 13.17 9.35 -10.99
N GLY A 18 12.06 9.26 -11.74
CA GLY A 18 11.62 10.28 -12.70
C GLY A 18 10.45 11.16 -12.25
N THR A 19 9.96 11.03 -11.01
CA THR A 19 8.76 11.75 -10.56
C THR A 19 9.02 13.24 -10.36
N SER A 20 8.32 14.07 -11.14
CA SER A 20 8.40 15.54 -11.05
C SER A 20 7.47 16.11 -9.97
N TRP A 21 7.85 17.22 -9.36
CA TRP A 21 7.01 17.98 -8.43
C TRP A 21 5.63 18.35 -9.01
N GLY A 22 5.54 18.52 -10.34
CA GLY A 22 4.28 18.78 -11.03
C GLY A 22 3.33 17.58 -11.00
N GLU A 23 3.85 16.36 -11.13
CA GLU A 23 3.06 15.13 -11.06
C GLU A 23 2.53 14.89 -9.65
N ILE A 24 3.36 15.12 -8.63
CA ILE A 24 2.95 15.02 -7.22
C ILE A 24 1.77 15.97 -6.94
N ARG A 25 1.83 17.22 -7.41
CA ARG A 25 0.73 18.19 -7.23
C ARG A 25 -0.57 17.75 -7.89
N THR A 26 -0.48 17.09 -9.04
CA THR A 26 -1.65 16.60 -9.77
C THR A 26 -2.31 15.42 -9.06
N ILE A 27 -1.54 14.54 -8.42
CA ILE A 27 -2.03 13.32 -7.78
C ILE A 27 -2.40 13.55 -6.30
N LEU A 28 -1.80 14.56 -5.66
CA LEU A 28 -2.03 14.89 -4.26
C LEU A 28 -3.51 14.99 -3.85
N PRO A 29 -4.41 15.66 -4.61
CA PRO A 29 -5.82 15.74 -4.25
C PRO A 29 -6.51 14.37 -4.20
N TYR A 30 -6.14 13.45 -5.10
CA TYR A 30 -6.69 12.09 -5.12
C TYR A 30 -6.20 11.28 -3.91
N LEU A 31 -4.94 11.43 -3.52
CA LEU A 31 -4.39 10.82 -2.30
C LEU A 31 -5.08 11.36 -1.05
N LEU A 32 -5.31 12.68 -0.96
CA LEU A 32 -6.00 13.29 0.16
C LEU A 32 -7.45 12.80 0.28
N VAL A 33 -8.19 12.76 -0.83
CA VAL A 33 -9.57 12.25 -0.84
C VAL A 33 -9.62 10.80 -0.40
N GLY A 34 -8.76 9.94 -0.95
CA GLY A 34 -8.68 8.53 -0.56
C GLY A 34 -8.30 8.34 0.92
N PHE A 35 -7.36 9.14 1.43
CA PHE A 35 -6.93 9.10 2.82
C PHE A 35 -8.05 9.56 3.78
N VAL A 36 -8.69 10.68 3.48
CA VAL A 36 -9.83 11.19 4.26
C VAL A 36 -10.97 10.17 4.30
N LEU A 37 -11.27 9.57 3.14
CA LEU A 37 -12.29 8.53 3.05
C LEU A 37 -11.92 7.32 3.93
N ALA A 38 -10.67 6.87 3.89
CA ALA A 38 -10.19 5.77 4.73
C ALA A 38 -10.33 6.08 6.22
N VAL A 39 -9.98 7.31 6.65
CA VAL A 39 -10.06 7.73 8.05
C VAL A 39 -11.52 7.81 8.53
N ILE A 40 -12.42 8.36 7.70
CA ILE A 40 -13.87 8.45 8.04
C ILE A 40 -14.48 7.06 8.17
N LEU A 41 -14.05 6.10 7.37
CA LEU A 41 -14.60 4.76 7.39
C LEU A 41 -14.07 3.86 8.52
N ILE A 42 -13.06 4.28 9.28
CA ILE A 42 -12.46 3.48 10.37
C ILE A 42 -13.51 2.89 11.33
N PRO A 43 -14.43 3.68 11.93
CA PRO A 43 -15.38 3.13 12.88
C PRO A 43 -16.34 2.12 12.24
N ALA A 44 -16.79 2.38 11.03
CA ALA A 44 -17.66 1.47 10.29
C ALA A 44 -16.94 0.17 9.88
N LEU A 45 -15.69 0.26 9.48
CA LEU A 45 -14.85 -0.91 9.15
C LEU A 45 -14.52 -1.74 10.41
N ASN A 46 -14.31 -1.11 11.56
CA ASN A 46 -14.14 -1.83 12.83
C ASN A 46 -15.43 -2.58 13.22
N ALA A 47 -16.62 -1.98 13.00
CA ALA A 47 -17.87 -2.67 13.20
C ALA A 47 -18.03 -3.87 12.24
N LEU A 48 -17.64 -3.73 10.96
CA LEU A 48 -17.65 -4.85 10.01
C LEU A 48 -16.68 -5.98 10.40
N ALA A 49 -15.60 -5.67 11.11
CA ALA A 49 -14.67 -6.68 11.60
C ALA A 49 -15.28 -7.62 12.66
N LEU A 50 -16.39 -7.21 13.29
CA LEU A 50 -17.16 -8.04 14.23
C LEU A 50 -18.16 -8.98 13.53
N GLY A 51 -18.36 -8.80 12.24
CA GLY A 51 -19.30 -9.54 11.41
C GLY A 51 -20.44 -8.67 10.86
N ASP A 52 -20.99 -9.08 9.72
CA ASP A 52 -21.98 -8.31 8.97
C ASP A 52 -23.30 -8.13 9.76
N GLU A 53 -23.76 -9.17 10.46
CA GLU A 53 -25.00 -9.14 11.23
C GLU A 53 -24.88 -8.16 12.41
N LEU A 54 -23.74 -8.20 13.13
CA LEU A 54 -23.49 -7.27 14.23
C LEU A 54 -23.34 -5.83 13.75
N ALA A 55 -22.64 -5.61 12.64
CA ALA A 55 -22.51 -4.29 12.05
C ALA A 55 -23.87 -3.71 11.61
N ALA A 56 -24.72 -4.53 10.99
CA ALA A 56 -26.07 -4.13 10.60
C ALA A 56 -26.92 -3.81 11.86
N GLY A 57 -26.81 -4.60 12.92
CA GLY A 57 -27.48 -4.33 14.21
C GLY A 57 -27.04 -3.01 14.87
N LEU A 58 -25.81 -2.56 14.61
CA LEU A 58 -25.28 -1.26 15.02
C LEU A 58 -25.70 -0.10 14.08
N GLY A 59 -26.55 -0.37 13.09
CA GLY A 59 -27.04 0.63 12.13
C GLY A 59 -26.06 0.94 10.98
N VAL A 60 -25.03 0.15 10.80
CA VAL A 60 -24.04 0.33 9.70
C VAL A 60 -24.60 -0.27 8.41
N ASN A 61 -24.66 0.54 7.35
CA ASN A 61 -24.98 0.02 6.02
C ASN A 61 -23.76 -0.70 5.43
N VAL A 62 -23.74 -2.03 5.58
CA VAL A 62 -22.63 -2.91 5.22
C VAL A 62 -22.24 -2.76 3.74
N GLN A 63 -23.24 -2.70 2.83
CA GLN A 63 -22.98 -2.60 1.39
C GLN A 63 -22.33 -1.26 1.02
N LEU A 64 -22.86 -0.17 1.58
CA LEU A 64 -22.32 1.18 1.34
C LEU A 64 -20.88 1.30 1.85
N VAL A 65 -20.63 0.83 3.07
CA VAL A 65 -19.28 0.89 3.68
C VAL A 65 -18.28 0.06 2.87
N ARG A 66 -18.66 -1.13 2.41
CA ARG A 66 -17.81 -1.95 1.53
C ARG A 66 -17.52 -1.26 0.19
N ALA A 67 -18.53 -0.68 -0.43
CA ALA A 67 -18.36 0.03 -1.69
C ALA A 67 -17.43 1.24 -1.54
N LEU A 68 -17.64 2.06 -0.50
CA LEU A 68 -16.79 3.22 -0.22
C LEU A 68 -15.36 2.82 0.16
N ALA A 69 -15.20 1.75 0.95
CA ALA A 69 -13.88 1.24 1.29
C ALA A 69 -13.12 0.70 0.06
N ALA A 70 -13.81 -0.01 -0.82
CA ALA A 70 -13.23 -0.48 -2.07
C ALA A 70 -12.83 0.69 -2.98
N LEU A 71 -13.70 1.69 -3.13
CA LEU A 71 -13.43 2.88 -3.92
C LEU A 71 -12.24 3.66 -3.36
N GLY A 72 -12.17 3.89 -2.05
CA GLY A 72 -11.04 4.54 -1.40
C GLY A 72 -9.73 3.76 -1.56
N GLY A 73 -9.79 2.44 -1.42
CA GLY A 73 -8.63 1.55 -1.62
C GLY A 73 -8.12 1.58 -3.06
N VAL A 74 -9.01 1.48 -4.05
CA VAL A 74 -8.65 1.57 -5.48
C VAL A 74 -8.05 2.94 -5.80
N LEU A 75 -8.62 4.01 -5.29
CA LEU A 75 -8.16 5.37 -5.53
C LEU A 75 -6.76 5.61 -4.96
N LEU A 76 -6.49 5.17 -3.73
CA LEU A 76 -5.17 5.23 -3.12
C LEU A 76 -4.15 4.36 -3.87
N CYS A 77 -4.53 3.13 -4.22
CA CYS A 77 -3.67 2.20 -4.94
C CYS A 77 -3.32 2.72 -6.34
N ALA A 78 -4.30 3.25 -7.08
CA ALA A 78 -4.09 3.84 -8.40
C ALA A 78 -3.18 5.07 -8.33
N ALA A 79 -3.42 5.97 -7.37
CA ALA A 79 -2.64 7.18 -7.18
C ALA A 79 -1.17 6.87 -6.81
N THR A 80 -0.94 5.92 -5.92
CA THR A 80 0.43 5.51 -5.53
C THR A 80 1.15 4.78 -6.67
N THR A 81 0.46 3.89 -7.40
CA THR A 81 1.04 3.19 -8.54
C THR A 81 1.38 4.15 -9.70
N ALA A 82 0.57 5.20 -9.89
CA ALA A 82 0.84 6.23 -10.90
C ALA A 82 2.11 7.05 -10.60
N LEU A 83 2.45 7.24 -9.31
CA LEU A 83 3.64 7.98 -8.89
C LEU A 83 4.90 7.11 -8.82
N ALA A 84 4.80 5.96 -8.18
CA ALA A 84 5.95 5.17 -7.75
C ALA A 84 6.09 3.84 -8.51
N GLY A 85 5.22 3.60 -9.50
CA GLY A 85 5.18 2.33 -10.20
C GLY A 85 4.58 1.19 -9.36
N PRO A 86 4.63 -0.05 -9.84
CA PRO A 86 4.05 -1.21 -9.17
C PRO A 86 4.90 -1.64 -7.96
N ILE A 87 4.56 -1.17 -6.77
CA ILE A 87 5.19 -1.58 -5.52
C ILE A 87 4.43 -2.78 -4.94
N GLY A 88 5.08 -3.93 -4.92
CA GLY A 88 4.52 -5.17 -4.38
C GLY A 88 4.84 -5.38 -2.89
N PHE A 89 4.12 -6.30 -2.25
CA PHE A 89 4.32 -6.82 -0.89
C PHE A 89 4.15 -5.85 0.28
N VAL A 90 4.49 -4.56 0.15
CA VAL A 90 4.42 -3.57 1.24
C VAL A 90 3.01 -3.47 1.82
N GLY A 91 2.01 -3.37 0.95
CA GLY A 91 0.59 -3.24 1.34
C GLY A 91 0.02 -4.47 2.08
N LEU A 92 0.62 -5.65 1.91
CA LEU A 92 0.23 -6.86 2.62
C LEU A 92 1.07 -7.07 3.89
N MET A 93 2.38 -6.90 3.78
CA MET A 93 3.32 -7.19 4.84
C MET A 93 3.18 -6.23 6.02
N VAL A 94 3.14 -4.92 5.76
CA VAL A 94 3.15 -3.90 6.80
C VAL A 94 1.89 -3.94 7.68
N PRO A 95 0.66 -3.89 7.14
CA PRO A 95 -0.53 -3.94 7.98
C PRO A 95 -0.67 -5.29 8.71
N HIS A 96 -0.19 -6.37 8.12
CA HIS A 96 -0.20 -7.67 8.79
C HIS A 96 0.78 -7.71 9.97
N PHE A 97 1.98 -7.16 9.81
CA PHE A 97 2.95 -6.99 10.89
C PHE A 97 2.39 -6.13 12.02
N VAL A 98 1.76 -4.99 11.69
CA VAL A 98 1.15 -4.11 12.69
C VAL A 98 0.04 -4.83 13.46
N ARG A 99 -0.83 -5.59 12.78
CA ARG A 99 -1.89 -6.36 13.43
C ARG A 99 -1.36 -7.43 14.38
N LEU A 100 -0.23 -8.07 14.06
CA LEU A 100 0.38 -9.09 14.92
C LEU A 100 1.02 -8.51 16.18
N THR A 101 1.51 -7.28 16.11
CA THR A 101 2.24 -6.62 17.21
C THR A 101 1.34 -5.78 18.11
N LEU A 102 0.38 -5.06 17.52
CA LEU A 102 -0.39 -4.01 18.20
C LEU A 102 -1.91 -4.27 18.21
N GLY A 103 -2.35 -5.38 17.58
CA GLY A 103 -3.76 -5.74 17.54
C GLY A 103 -4.46 -5.37 16.25
N ALA A 104 -5.77 -5.69 16.18
CA ALA A 104 -6.55 -5.59 14.95
C ALA A 104 -7.36 -4.29 14.82
N ASP A 105 -7.27 -3.35 15.78
CA ASP A 105 -8.00 -2.09 15.74
C ASP A 105 -7.50 -1.21 14.58
N LEU A 106 -8.39 -0.91 13.63
CA LEU A 106 -8.07 -0.11 12.46
C LEU A 106 -7.67 1.33 12.78
N LYS A 107 -8.08 1.86 13.95
CA LYS A 107 -7.62 3.18 14.42
C LYS A 107 -6.10 3.23 14.60
N THR A 108 -5.52 2.12 15.02
CA THR A 108 -4.08 1.97 15.25
C THR A 108 -3.39 1.43 13.98
N VAL A 109 -4.01 0.45 13.32
CA VAL A 109 -3.42 -0.22 12.15
C VAL A 109 -3.21 0.75 10.98
N ILE A 110 -4.18 1.62 10.67
CA ILE A 110 -4.08 2.51 9.51
C ILE A 110 -2.92 3.51 9.64
N PRO A 111 -2.83 4.33 10.70
CA PRO A 111 -1.74 5.32 10.80
C PRO A 111 -0.36 4.67 10.98
N LEU A 112 -0.27 3.58 11.74
CA LEU A 112 1.00 2.88 11.92
C LEU A 112 1.43 2.15 10.65
N SER A 113 0.51 1.57 9.88
CA SER A 113 0.84 0.98 8.59
C SER A 113 1.34 2.03 7.60
N ALA A 114 0.79 3.23 7.62
CA ALA A 114 1.30 4.34 6.81
C ALA A 114 2.72 4.73 7.21
N LEU A 115 3.00 4.86 8.52
CA LEU A 115 4.31 5.23 9.03
C LEU A 115 5.38 4.14 8.74
N TYR A 116 5.08 2.88 9.09
CA TYR A 116 6.00 1.76 8.84
C TYR A 116 6.19 1.48 7.35
N GLY A 117 5.12 1.65 6.55
CA GLY A 117 5.20 1.52 5.09
C GLY A 117 6.10 2.59 4.48
N ALA A 118 5.96 3.85 4.90
CA ALA A 118 6.83 4.93 4.46
C ALA A 118 8.28 4.68 4.85
N ALA A 119 8.55 4.29 6.09
CA ALA A 119 9.89 3.98 6.56
C ALA A 119 10.52 2.81 5.77
N LEU A 120 9.74 1.75 5.50
CA LEU A 120 10.20 0.60 4.73
C LEU A 120 10.52 0.98 3.28
N LEU A 121 9.70 1.83 2.65
CA LEU A 121 9.94 2.30 1.28
C LEU A 121 11.20 3.15 1.18
N VAL A 122 11.44 4.05 2.15
CA VAL A 122 12.68 4.84 2.20
C VAL A 122 13.90 3.94 2.39
N LEU A 123 13.82 2.94 3.26
CA LEU A 123 14.90 1.96 3.43
C LEU A 123 15.15 1.15 2.16
N ALA A 124 14.09 0.71 1.48
CA ALA A 124 14.20 -0.04 0.24
C ALA A 124 14.80 0.81 -0.89
N ASP A 125 14.45 2.09 -0.98
CA ASP A 125 15.04 3.04 -1.96
C ASP A 125 16.53 3.24 -1.70
N VAL A 126 16.92 3.49 -0.46
CA VAL A 126 18.33 3.63 -0.07
C VAL A 126 19.13 2.36 -0.40
N LEU A 127 18.59 1.18 -0.05
CA LEU A 127 19.23 -0.09 -0.36
C LEU A 127 19.32 -0.34 -1.87
N GLY A 128 18.27 0.00 -2.62
CA GLY A 128 18.24 -0.12 -4.08
C GLY A 128 19.33 0.71 -4.74
N ARG A 129 19.54 1.93 -4.30
CA ARG A 129 20.59 2.84 -4.80
C ARG A 129 21.99 2.38 -4.43
N VAL A 130 22.17 1.89 -3.20
CA VAL A 130 23.50 1.42 -2.73
C VAL A 130 23.90 0.10 -3.41
N LEU A 131 22.98 -0.85 -3.53
CA LEU A 131 23.26 -2.16 -4.10
C LEU A 131 23.26 -2.16 -5.64
N GLY A 132 22.52 -1.24 -6.25
CA GLY A 132 22.39 -1.15 -7.71
C GLY A 132 23.49 -0.37 -8.42
N SER A 133 24.41 0.28 -7.69
CA SER A 133 25.49 1.09 -8.31
C SER A 133 26.40 0.23 -9.24
N PRO A 134 26.63 0.63 -10.54
CA PRO A 134 26.31 1.91 -11.18
C PRO A 134 24.91 1.99 -11.85
N GLY A 135 24.05 0.98 -11.72
CA GLY A 135 22.66 0.99 -12.17
C GLY A 135 21.70 1.32 -11.01
N GLU A 136 20.47 1.70 -11.31
CA GLU A 136 19.42 1.88 -10.33
C GLU A 136 18.56 0.61 -10.28
N LEU A 137 18.44 -0.03 -9.11
CA LEU A 137 17.50 -1.11 -8.89
C LEU A 137 16.14 -0.54 -8.52
N GLU A 138 15.10 -0.94 -9.25
CA GLU A 138 13.73 -0.54 -8.96
C GLU A 138 13.35 -0.89 -7.51
N VAL A 139 12.77 0.07 -6.79
CA VAL A 139 12.31 -0.10 -5.39
C VAL A 139 11.36 -1.29 -5.28
N GLY A 140 10.55 -1.55 -6.31
CA GLY A 140 9.64 -2.69 -6.38
C GLY A 140 10.35 -4.05 -6.27
N ILE A 141 11.52 -4.21 -6.91
CA ILE A 141 12.33 -5.43 -6.83
C ILE A 141 12.89 -5.61 -5.42
N VAL A 142 13.43 -4.54 -4.84
CA VAL A 142 14.01 -4.58 -3.49
C VAL A 142 12.94 -4.91 -2.45
N THR A 143 11.77 -4.28 -2.55
CA THR A 143 10.64 -4.57 -1.65
C THR A 143 10.11 -5.99 -1.82
N ALA A 144 10.11 -6.56 -3.03
CA ALA A 144 9.71 -7.95 -3.26
C ALA A 144 10.70 -8.94 -2.63
N VAL A 145 12.01 -8.71 -2.81
CA VAL A 145 13.07 -9.57 -2.24
C VAL A 145 13.07 -9.53 -0.72
N LEU A 146 12.89 -8.35 -0.12
CA LEU A 146 12.81 -8.20 1.34
C LEU A 146 11.45 -8.66 1.88
N GLY A 147 10.37 -8.41 1.16
CA GLY A 147 9.01 -8.69 1.58
C GLY A 147 8.64 -10.16 1.55
N ALA A 148 9.11 -10.91 0.56
CA ALA A 148 8.78 -12.33 0.41
C ALA A 148 9.19 -13.19 1.64
N PRO A 149 10.45 -13.15 2.14
CA PRO A 149 10.83 -13.94 3.30
C PRO A 149 10.12 -13.48 4.58
N VAL A 150 9.92 -12.17 4.76
CA VAL A 150 9.19 -11.62 5.91
C VAL A 150 7.73 -12.08 5.87
N PHE A 151 7.10 -12.05 4.70
CA PHE A 151 5.73 -12.51 4.52
C PHE A 151 5.58 -14.01 4.85
N ILE A 152 6.54 -14.86 4.42
CA ILE A 152 6.54 -16.29 4.74
C ILE A 152 6.64 -16.51 6.26
N LEU A 153 7.51 -15.77 6.94
CA LEU A 153 7.65 -15.86 8.41
C LEU A 153 6.38 -15.44 9.14
N VAL A 154 5.77 -14.35 8.68
CA VAL A 154 4.53 -13.81 9.24
C VAL A 154 3.36 -14.78 9.00
N ALA A 155 3.23 -15.33 7.80
CA ALA A 155 2.19 -16.30 7.45
C ALA A 155 2.31 -17.60 8.27
N LYS A 156 3.54 -18.09 8.50
CA LYS A 156 3.78 -19.25 9.39
C LYS A 156 3.34 -18.97 10.81
N LYS A 157 3.63 -17.77 11.35
CA LYS A 157 3.25 -17.39 12.71
C LYS A 157 1.75 -17.22 12.88
N ALA A 158 1.05 -16.73 11.86
CA ALA A 158 -0.41 -16.62 11.86
C ALA A 158 -1.09 -17.99 11.89
N LYS A 159 -0.58 -18.98 11.14
CA LYS A 159 -1.11 -20.35 11.10
C LYS A 159 -0.98 -21.09 12.44
N VAL A 160 0.07 -20.82 13.20
CA VAL A 160 0.30 -21.44 14.53
C VAL A 160 -0.68 -20.91 15.59
N ARG A 161 -1.26 -19.74 15.39
CA ARG A 161 -2.17 -19.09 16.36
C ARG A 161 -3.65 -19.45 16.11
N SER A 162 -3.96 -20.16 15.02
CA SER A 162 -5.31 -20.63 14.66
C SER A 162 -5.54 -22.13 14.93
N LEU A 163 -4.59 -22.80 15.57
CA LEU A 163 -4.68 -24.15 16.14
C LEU A 163 -4.67 -24.07 17.66
#